data_9efacedf1b3d935d4e632abe52224fec
#
_entry.id   9efacedf1b3d935d4e632abe52224fec
#
_cell.length_a   1.000
_cell.length_b   1.000
_cell.length_c   1.000
_cell.angle_alpha   90.00
_cell.angle_beta   90.00
_cell.angle_gamma   90.00
#
_symmetry.space_group_name_H-M   'P 1'
#
loop_
_entity.id
_entity.type
_entity.pdbx_description
1 polymer ?
#
loop_
_entity_poly.entity_id
_entity_poly.type
_entity_poly.pdbx_seq_one_letter_code
_entity_poly.pdbx_strand_id
1 'polypeptide(L)'
;MTEKRKQKMSSLITMSAITGKPNTEKIHSYLKDLKENGIDEFLLYPRSGCEIEYLSNEWFDTVEKFVNSALILNMKMWLYDDFNWPSGDAGGKVTANEKYRLKSIGLIGEKKGQITCKSVHNSGLFGEKYFPDLFSKEAVDYFIKCTHEEYFKRFGKYFGTVIVGMFTDEPSIGY
;
A
#
# COMPACT_ATOMS: atom_id res chain seq x y z
N MET A 1 -9.75 -36.36 31.61
CA MET A 1 -10.23 -35.79 30.34
C MET A 1 -9.27 -34.71 29.92
N THR A 2 -8.41 -35.02 28.96
CA THR A 2 -7.33 -34.13 28.46
C THR A 2 -7.96 -33.11 27.52
N GLU A 3 -7.97 -31.86 27.91
CA GLU A 3 -8.21 -30.72 26.98
C GLU A 3 -7.19 -30.77 25.86
N LYS A 4 -7.63 -31.17 24.66
CA LYS A 4 -6.86 -30.97 23.43
C LYS A 4 -6.68 -29.47 23.27
N ARG A 5 -5.45 -28.97 23.50
CA ARG A 5 -5.02 -27.64 23.03
C ARG A 5 -5.38 -27.56 21.55
N LYS A 6 -6.45 -26.82 21.21
CA LYS A 6 -6.67 -26.40 19.83
C LYS A 6 -5.43 -25.58 19.43
N GLN A 7 -4.58 -26.18 18.64
CA GLN A 7 -3.49 -25.50 18.01
C GLN A 7 -4.09 -24.35 17.20
N LYS A 8 -3.84 -23.11 17.62
CA LYS A 8 -4.35 -21.92 16.92
C LYS A 8 -3.65 -21.96 15.56
N MET A 9 -4.36 -22.35 14.51
CA MET A 9 -3.86 -22.25 13.15
C MET A 9 -3.46 -20.79 12.94
N SER A 10 -2.29 -20.56 12.39
CA SER A 10 -1.86 -19.22 11.97
C SER A 10 -2.98 -18.64 11.10
N SER A 11 -3.45 -17.43 11.45
CA SER A 11 -4.49 -16.78 10.67
C SER A 11 -3.98 -16.57 9.25
N LEU A 12 -4.74 -17.05 8.28
CA LEU A 12 -4.48 -16.79 6.87
C LEU A 12 -4.89 -15.32 6.60
N ILE A 13 -3.97 -14.54 6.06
CA ILE A 13 -4.22 -13.17 5.61
C ILE A 13 -4.38 -13.23 4.10
N THR A 14 -5.53 -12.81 3.57
CA THR A 14 -5.72 -12.70 2.13
C THR A 14 -5.43 -11.29 1.63
N MET A 15 -4.85 -11.18 0.45
CA MET A 15 -4.69 -9.89 -0.24
C MET A 15 -5.97 -9.57 -1.03
N SER A 16 -6.72 -8.60 -0.55
CA SER A 16 -7.95 -8.10 -1.19
C SER A 16 -7.59 -6.95 -2.15
N ALA A 17 -7.22 -7.32 -3.38
CA ALA A 17 -6.82 -6.35 -4.39
C ALA A 17 -8.03 -5.60 -4.94
N ILE A 18 -7.93 -4.28 -5.02
CA ILE A 18 -8.89 -3.44 -5.73
C ILE A 18 -8.36 -3.19 -7.14
N THR A 19 -9.10 -3.71 -8.13
CA THR A 19 -8.94 -3.46 -9.55
C THR A 19 -10.27 -2.99 -10.13
N GLY A 20 -10.26 -2.13 -11.14
CA GLY A 20 -11.48 -1.50 -11.66
C GLY A 20 -12.10 -0.55 -10.64
N LYS A 21 -13.40 -0.28 -10.80
CA LYS A 21 -14.20 0.48 -9.83
C LYS A 21 -14.90 -0.51 -8.88
N PRO A 22 -14.55 -0.52 -7.58
CA PRO A 22 -15.17 -1.46 -6.64
C PRO A 22 -16.66 -1.18 -6.48
N ASN A 23 -17.47 -2.24 -6.53
CA ASN A 23 -18.88 -2.13 -6.16
C ASN A 23 -18.98 -2.07 -4.63
N THR A 24 -19.12 -0.87 -4.11
CA THR A 24 -19.11 -0.62 -2.67
C THR A 24 -20.30 -1.27 -1.93
N GLU A 25 -21.40 -1.58 -2.61
CA GLU A 25 -22.54 -2.29 -2.01
C GLU A 25 -22.23 -3.77 -1.76
N LYS A 26 -21.28 -4.34 -2.49
CA LYS A 26 -20.86 -5.74 -2.36
C LYS A 26 -19.71 -5.97 -1.36
N ILE A 27 -19.13 -4.91 -0.80
CA ILE A 27 -18.00 -5.05 0.13
C ILE A 27 -18.38 -5.93 1.33
N HIS A 28 -19.54 -5.69 1.92
CA HIS A 28 -19.99 -6.49 3.08
C HIS A 28 -20.18 -7.96 2.74
N SER A 29 -20.84 -8.27 1.62
CA SER A 29 -21.02 -9.68 1.20
C SER A 29 -19.69 -10.35 0.88
N TYR A 30 -18.77 -9.65 0.22
CA TYR A 30 -17.42 -10.15 -0.05
C TYR A 30 -16.65 -10.51 1.23
N LEU A 31 -16.64 -9.61 2.22
CA LEU A 31 -15.98 -9.89 3.50
C LEU A 31 -16.68 -11.00 4.30
N LYS A 32 -18.01 -11.08 4.20
CA LYS A 32 -18.77 -12.16 4.79
C LYS A 32 -18.40 -13.51 4.19
N ASP A 33 -18.27 -13.59 2.87
CA ASP A 33 -17.84 -14.82 2.19
C ASP A 33 -16.42 -15.24 2.63
N LEU A 34 -15.49 -14.31 2.77
CA LEU A 34 -14.16 -14.58 3.33
C LEU A 34 -14.26 -15.17 4.74
N LYS A 35 -15.06 -14.53 5.60
CA LYS A 35 -15.26 -14.95 7.00
C LYS A 35 -15.85 -16.35 7.10
N GLU A 36 -16.89 -16.64 6.30
CA GLU A 36 -17.56 -17.95 6.26
C GLU A 36 -16.60 -19.06 5.76
N ASN A 37 -15.60 -18.72 4.97
CA ASN A 37 -14.54 -19.63 4.54
C ASN A 37 -13.30 -19.65 5.48
N GLY A 38 -13.42 -19.10 6.68
CA GLY A 38 -12.40 -19.18 7.73
C GLY A 38 -11.28 -18.15 7.61
N ILE A 39 -11.46 -17.10 6.80
CA ILE A 39 -10.52 -15.99 6.67
C ILE A 39 -10.99 -14.86 7.58
N ASP A 40 -10.23 -14.61 8.63
CA ASP A 40 -10.53 -13.59 9.64
C ASP A 40 -9.77 -12.28 9.44
N GLU A 41 -8.82 -12.26 8.50
CA GLU A 41 -7.88 -11.16 8.33
C GLU A 41 -7.56 -10.94 6.85
N PHE A 42 -7.52 -9.69 6.41
CA PHE A 42 -7.24 -9.33 5.03
C PHE A 42 -6.39 -8.06 4.91
N LEU A 43 -5.65 -7.97 3.83
CA LEU A 43 -4.91 -6.78 3.41
C LEU A 43 -5.67 -6.09 2.28
N LEU A 44 -6.07 -4.84 2.50
CA LEU A 44 -6.69 -4.02 1.45
C LEU A 44 -5.60 -3.37 0.61
N TYR A 45 -5.62 -3.63 -0.70
CA TYR A 45 -4.51 -3.36 -1.58
C TYR A 45 -4.98 -2.72 -2.91
N PRO A 46 -4.65 -1.43 -3.18
CA PRO A 46 -4.92 -0.81 -4.46
C PRO A 46 -3.90 -1.28 -5.49
N ARG A 47 -4.37 -1.75 -6.65
CA ARG A 47 -3.52 -2.32 -7.69
C ARG A 47 -3.77 -1.68 -9.06
N SER A 48 -2.85 -1.94 -10.00
CA SER A 48 -3.00 -1.57 -11.41
C SER A 48 -4.38 -1.93 -11.94
N GLY A 49 -4.99 -0.97 -12.63
CA GLY A 49 -6.36 -1.08 -13.09
C GLY A 49 -7.41 -0.59 -12.07
N CYS A 50 -7.01 -0.18 -10.86
CA CYS A 50 -7.92 0.52 -9.95
C CYS A 50 -8.34 1.85 -10.59
N GLU A 51 -9.64 2.07 -10.72
CA GLU A 51 -10.21 3.26 -11.34
C GLU A 51 -10.49 4.39 -10.34
N ILE A 52 -10.20 4.16 -9.06
CA ILE A 52 -10.27 5.20 -8.03
C ILE A 52 -8.86 5.80 -7.86
N GLU A 53 -8.79 7.11 -7.89
CA GLU A 53 -7.54 7.82 -7.59
C GLU A 53 -7.10 7.52 -6.15
N TYR A 54 -5.89 6.99 -6.01
CA TYR A 54 -5.32 6.64 -4.71
C TYR A 54 -5.16 7.88 -3.83
N LEU A 55 -5.52 7.76 -2.55
CA LEU A 55 -5.55 8.84 -1.56
C LEU A 55 -6.53 9.99 -1.88
N SER A 56 -7.48 9.78 -2.80
CA SER A 56 -8.61 10.67 -3.00
C SER A 56 -9.68 10.49 -1.92
N ASN A 57 -10.66 11.38 -1.87
CA ASN A 57 -11.80 11.19 -0.97
C ASN A 57 -12.58 9.91 -1.32
N GLU A 58 -12.79 9.62 -2.62
CA GLU A 58 -13.47 8.38 -3.05
C GLU A 58 -12.71 7.12 -2.60
N TRP A 59 -11.36 7.15 -2.61
CA TRP A 59 -10.54 6.10 -2.04
C TRP A 59 -10.80 5.91 -0.55
N PHE A 60 -10.76 6.99 0.23
CA PHE A 60 -10.98 6.92 1.67
C PHE A 60 -12.41 6.53 2.03
N ASP A 61 -13.42 6.96 1.27
CA ASP A 61 -14.81 6.53 1.44
C ASP A 61 -14.95 5.01 1.19
N THR A 62 -14.19 4.49 0.22
CA THR A 62 -14.12 3.05 -0.04
C THR A 62 -13.46 2.30 1.12
N VAL A 63 -12.32 2.80 1.62
CA VAL A 63 -11.65 2.23 2.80
C VAL A 63 -12.57 2.23 4.02
N GLU A 64 -13.34 3.30 4.25
CA GLU A 64 -14.28 3.38 5.36
C GLU A 64 -15.35 2.28 5.30
N LYS A 65 -15.85 1.95 4.10
CA LYS A 65 -16.81 0.85 3.91
C LYS A 65 -16.20 -0.51 4.27
N PHE A 66 -14.92 -0.74 3.92
CA PHE A 66 -14.19 -1.94 4.35
C PHE A 66 -14.03 -1.98 5.87
N VAL A 67 -13.61 -0.87 6.48
CA VAL A 67 -13.46 -0.75 7.95
C VAL A 67 -14.78 -1.07 8.67
N ASN A 68 -15.89 -0.44 8.23
CA ASN A 68 -17.21 -0.62 8.85
C ASN A 68 -17.69 -2.07 8.69
N SER A 69 -17.49 -2.67 7.52
CA SER A 69 -17.88 -4.08 7.30
C SER A 69 -17.00 -5.03 8.11
N ALA A 70 -15.70 -4.80 8.20
CA ALA A 70 -14.79 -5.58 9.01
C ALA A 70 -15.14 -5.51 10.51
N LEU A 71 -15.53 -4.31 10.99
CA LEU A 71 -16.00 -4.12 12.37
C LEU A 71 -17.23 -4.99 12.67
N ILE A 72 -18.26 -4.95 11.79
CA ILE A 72 -19.49 -5.73 11.95
C ILE A 72 -19.22 -7.23 11.96
N LEU A 73 -18.31 -7.68 11.09
CA LEU A 73 -17.96 -9.10 10.92
C LEU A 73 -16.89 -9.58 11.91
N ASN A 74 -16.41 -8.71 12.80
CA ASN A 74 -15.29 -9.01 13.70
C ASN A 74 -14.07 -9.57 12.94
N MET A 75 -13.70 -8.91 11.84
CA MET A 75 -12.52 -9.18 11.04
C MET A 75 -11.42 -8.17 11.32
N LYS A 76 -10.20 -8.51 10.97
CA LYS A 76 -9.03 -7.63 11.02
C LYS A 76 -8.63 -7.23 9.62
N MET A 77 -8.12 -6.01 9.48
CA MET A 77 -7.61 -5.54 8.20
C MET A 77 -6.23 -4.90 8.33
N TRP A 78 -5.46 -5.05 7.28
CA TRP A 78 -4.23 -4.33 7.02
C TRP A 78 -4.48 -3.30 5.93
N LEU A 79 -3.85 -2.18 6.03
CA LEU A 79 -3.80 -1.19 4.97
C LEU A 79 -2.49 -1.34 4.19
N TYR A 80 -2.56 -1.17 2.88
CA TYR A 80 -1.38 -1.08 2.03
C TYR A 80 -0.99 0.39 1.91
N ASP A 81 0.29 0.70 2.03
CA ASP A 81 0.76 2.08 2.17
C ASP A 81 1.09 2.78 0.86
N ASP A 82 0.91 2.12 -0.30
CA ASP A 82 1.15 2.72 -1.61
C ASP A 82 0.13 2.27 -2.66
N PHE A 83 0.30 2.72 -3.88
CA PHE A 83 -0.41 2.24 -5.08
C PHE A 83 0.52 1.33 -5.87
N ASN A 84 0.23 0.02 -5.91
CA ASN A 84 1.16 -1.03 -6.36
C ASN A 84 2.45 -1.03 -5.52
N TRP A 85 3.44 -1.83 -5.95
CA TRP A 85 4.77 -1.89 -5.38
C TRP A 85 5.81 -1.25 -6.33
N PRO A 86 7.02 -0.94 -5.88
CA PRO A 86 7.45 -0.92 -4.47
C PRO A 86 6.88 0.29 -3.72
N SER A 87 6.73 0.15 -2.39
CA SER A 87 6.29 1.24 -1.53
C SER A 87 7.31 2.36 -1.42
N GLY A 88 6.80 3.59 -1.23
CA GLY A 88 7.61 4.78 -1.01
C GLY A 88 7.21 6.00 -1.85
N ASP A 89 6.32 5.81 -2.84
CA ASP A 89 5.96 6.86 -3.80
C ASP A 89 4.59 7.51 -3.56
N ALA A 90 3.75 6.89 -2.75
CA ALA A 90 2.38 7.36 -2.49
C ALA A 90 1.56 7.56 -3.76
N GLY A 91 1.66 6.58 -4.70
CA GLY A 91 0.95 6.67 -5.98
C GLY A 91 1.47 7.78 -6.90
N GLY A 92 2.76 8.10 -6.85
CA GLY A 92 3.38 9.14 -7.67
C GLY A 92 3.51 10.51 -7.00
N LYS A 93 2.94 10.68 -5.79
CA LYS A 93 2.95 12.00 -5.10
C LYS A 93 4.36 12.42 -4.65
N VAL A 94 5.18 11.46 -4.22
CA VAL A 94 6.56 11.73 -3.78
C VAL A 94 7.42 12.10 -4.96
N THR A 95 7.43 11.29 -6.01
CA THR A 95 8.29 11.48 -7.17
C THR A 95 7.80 12.57 -8.14
N ALA A 96 6.60 13.12 -7.94
CA ALA A 96 6.17 14.34 -8.60
C ALA A 96 7.16 15.49 -8.34
N ASN A 97 7.78 15.53 -7.16
CA ASN A 97 8.88 16.44 -6.86
C ASN A 97 10.22 15.80 -7.26
N GLU A 98 10.90 16.40 -8.23
CA GLU A 98 12.21 15.91 -8.71
C GLU A 98 13.28 15.80 -7.61
N LYS A 99 13.18 16.63 -6.57
CA LYS A 99 14.08 16.57 -5.41
C LYS A 99 14.02 15.24 -4.67
N TYR A 100 12.86 14.58 -4.72
CA TYR A 100 12.60 13.33 -4.01
C TYR A 100 12.83 12.08 -4.86
N ARG A 101 13.26 12.25 -6.11
CA ARG A 101 13.58 11.13 -7.00
C ARG A 101 14.96 10.59 -6.70
N LEU A 102 15.06 9.26 -6.60
CA LEU A 102 16.32 8.56 -6.52
C LEU A 102 17.19 8.91 -7.74
N LYS A 103 18.46 9.16 -7.50
CA LYS A 103 19.43 9.51 -8.55
C LYS A 103 20.51 8.46 -8.62
N SER A 104 20.87 8.09 -9.84
CA SER A 104 22.03 7.25 -10.12
C SER A 104 23.17 8.09 -10.68
N ILE A 105 24.38 7.72 -10.33
CA ILE A 105 25.61 8.28 -10.90
C ILE A 105 26.18 7.22 -11.84
N GLY A 106 26.46 7.63 -13.07
CA GLY A 106 27.03 6.75 -14.08
C GLY A 106 28.02 7.46 -14.98
N LEU A 107 28.81 6.71 -15.72
CA LEU A 107 29.69 7.22 -16.75
C LEU A 107 28.95 7.31 -18.09
N ILE A 108 29.06 8.44 -18.79
CA ILE A 108 28.48 8.57 -20.13
C ILE A 108 29.53 8.26 -21.17
N GLY A 109 29.25 7.26 -22.03
CA GLY A 109 29.97 7.00 -23.26
C GLY A 109 31.39 6.49 -23.10
N GLU A 110 32.07 6.32 -24.24
CA GLU A 110 33.45 5.81 -24.31
C GLU A 110 34.52 6.83 -23.86
N LYS A 111 34.15 8.08 -23.61
CA LYS A 111 35.08 9.10 -23.11
C LYS A 111 35.23 8.95 -21.58
N LYS A 112 36.37 8.40 -21.19
CA LYS A 112 36.78 8.30 -19.78
C LYS A 112 36.64 9.66 -19.09
N GLY A 113 35.79 9.72 -18.05
CA GLY A 113 35.75 10.83 -17.10
C GLY A 113 34.49 11.71 -17.13
N GLN A 114 33.51 11.47 -17.97
CA GLN A 114 32.23 12.18 -17.87
C GLN A 114 31.29 11.44 -16.88
N ILE A 115 30.99 12.12 -15.79
CA ILE A 115 30.02 11.64 -14.78
C ILE A 115 28.66 12.26 -15.12
N THR A 116 27.63 11.44 -15.11
CA THR A 116 26.23 11.87 -15.19
C THR A 116 25.49 11.54 -13.94
N CYS A 117 24.55 12.40 -13.57
CA CYS A 117 23.57 12.13 -12.52
C CYS A 117 22.19 12.17 -13.15
N LYS A 118 21.45 11.05 -13.08
CA LYS A 118 20.11 10.95 -13.66
C LYS A 118 19.14 10.38 -12.62
N SER A 119 17.87 10.81 -12.69
CA SER A 119 16.83 10.18 -11.93
C SER A 119 16.64 8.74 -12.37
N VAL A 120 16.50 7.82 -11.41
CA VAL A 120 16.25 6.41 -11.69
C VAL A 120 14.78 6.27 -12.11
N HIS A 121 14.58 5.65 -13.26
CA HIS A 121 13.30 5.49 -13.90
C HIS A 121 12.98 4.00 -14.05
N ASN A 122 11.78 3.60 -13.74
CA ASN A 122 11.27 2.25 -13.94
C ASN A 122 10.28 2.25 -15.11
N SER A 123 10.59 1.53 -16.16
CA SER A 123 9.70 1.28 -17.29
C SER A 123 9.01 -0.10 -17.22
N GLY A 124 8.93 -0.68 -16.02
CA GLY A 124 8.44 -2.04 -15.81
C GLY A 124 6.93 -2.21 -15.88
N LEU A 125 6.46 -3.30 -15.29
CA LEU A 125 5.08 -3.82 -15.33
C LEU A 125 3.95 -2.82 -14.99
N PHE A 126 4.27 -1.73 -14.29
CA PHE A 126 3.28 -0.76 -13.79
C PHE A 126 3.39 0.62 -14.44
N GLY A 127 3.99 0.68 -15.62
CA GLY A 127 4.18 1.92 -16.37
C GLY A 127 5.47 2.65 -15.99
N GLU A 128 5.67 3.79 -16.65
CA GLU A 128 6.84 4.63 -16.41
C GLU A 128 6.65 5.39 -15.09
N LYS A 129 7.52 5.13 -14.13
CA LYS A 129 7.59 5.90 -12.89
C LYS A 129 9.02 6.09 -12.41
N TYR A 130 9.25 7.14 -11.64
CA TYR A 130 10.51 7.33 -10.95
C TYR A 130 10.50 6.57 -9.62
N PHE A 131 11.70 6.19 -9.16
CA PHE A 131 11.85 5.69 -7.79
C PHE A 131 11.99 6.86 -6.81
N PRO A 132 11.34 6.78 -5.64
CA PRO A 132 11.58 7.71 -4.55
C PRO A 132 12.98 7.49 -3.96
N ASP A 133 13.61 8.56 -3.52
CA ASP A 133 14.90 8.48 -2.81
C ASP A 133 14.68 8.11 -1.35
N LEU A 134 14.76 6.82 -1.05
CA LEU A 134 14.59 6.30 0.32
C LEU A 134 15.75 6.63 1.26
N PHE A 135 16.86 7.18 0.74
CA PHE A 135 17.95 7.73 1.55
C PHE A 135 17.71 9.20 1.94
N SER A 136 16.77 9.87 1.30
CA SER A 136 16.36 11.22 1.64
C SER A 136 15.32 11.21 2.74
N LYS A 137 15.70 11.74 3.92
CA LYS A 137 14.76 11.89 5.02
C LYS A 137 13.53 12.69 4.63
N GLU A 138 13.70 13.77 3.84
CA GLU A 138 12.59 14.60 3.40
C GLU A 138 11.63 13.85 2.47
N ALA A 139 12.12 12.98 1.60
CA ALA A 139 11.30 12.16 0.72
C ALA A 139 10.48 11.13 1.53
N VAL A 140 11.13 10.47 2.49
CA VAL A 140 10.48 9.50 3.39
C VAL A 140 9.46 10.19 4.29
N ASP A 141 9.79 11.33 4.90
CA ASP A 141 8.85 12.10 5.73
C ASP A 141 7.62 12.52 4.89
N TYR A 142 7.84 12.91 3.63
CA TYR A 142 6.73 13.29 2.74
C TYR A 142 5.86 12.08 2.37
N PHE A 143 6.45 10.92 2.14
CA PHE A 143 5.72 9.67 1.94
C PHE A 143 4.84 9.34 3.15
N ILE A 144 5.41 9.34 4.36
CA ILE A 144 4.69 9.09 5.60
C ILE A 144 3.53 10.07 5.77
N LYS A 145 3.76 11.35 5.50
CA LYS A 145 2.74 12.39 5.56
C LYS A 145 1.60 12.16 4.58
N CYS A 146 1.90 11.75 3.33
CA CYS A 146 0.89 11.52 2.31
C CYS A 146 0.05 10.27 2.58
N THR A 147 0.62 9.26 3.23
CA THR A 147 0.01 7.94 3.42
C THR A 147 -0.34 7.68 4.87
N HIS A 148 0.62 7.32 5.70
CA HIS A 148 0.42 6.87 7.08
C HIS A 148 -0.33 7.89 7.93
N GLU A 149 0.06 9.17 7.87
CA GLU A 149 -0.60 10.22 8.65
C GLU A 149 -2.02 10.49 8.16
N GLU A 150 -2.28 10.46 6.84
CA GLU A 150 -3.63 10.64 6.29
C GLU A 150 -4.55 9.47 6.67
N TYR A 151 -4.07 8.22 6.63
CA TYR A 151 -4.83 7.08 7.13
C TYR A 151 -5.09 7.20 8.64
N PHE A 152 -4.08 7.56 9.42
CA PHE A 152 -4.23 7.70 10.87
C PHE A 152 -5.19 8.84 11.25
N LYS A 153 -5.12 9.97 10.55
CA LYS A 153 -6.03 11.10 10.74
C LYS A 153 -7.49 10.72 10.53
N ARG A 154 -7.77 9.88 9.52
CA ARG A 154 -9.14 9.48 9.17
C ARG A 154 -9.64 8.30 9.99
N PHE A 155 -8.79 7.33 10.25
CA PHE A 155 -9.14 6.03 10.82
C PHE A 155 -8.46 5.71 12.15
N GLY A 156 -7.82 6.68 12.80
CA GLY A 156 -7.01 6.49 14.03
C GLY A 156 -7.74 5.73 15.13
N LYS A 157 -9.05 5.96 15.30
CA LYS A 157 -9.89 5.25 16.29
C LYS A 157 -10.01 3.75 16.05
N TYR A 158 -9.69 3.27 14.86
CA TYR A 158 -9.78 1.86 14.49
C TYR A 158 -8.42 1.13 14.53
N PHE A 159 -7.31 1.89 14.66
CA PHE A 159 -5.99 1.30 14.80
C PHE A 159 -5.87 0.55 16.14
N GLY A 160 -5.25 -0.63 16.09
CA GLY A 160 -5.17 -1.54 17.22
C GLY A 160 -6.44 -2.36 17.49
N THR A 161 -7.53 -2.09 16.78
CA THR A 161 -8.80 -2.83 16.89
C THR A 161 -9.14 -3.53 15.58
N VAL A 162 -9.71 -2.84 14.61
CA VAL A 162 -10.02 -3.37 13.26
C VAL A 162 -8.78 -3.27 12.37
N ILE A 163 -8.13 -2.11 12.32
CA ILE A 163 -6.89 -1.92 11.56
C ILE A 163 -5.73 -2.35 12.44
N VAL A 164 -5.09 -3.45 12.08
CA VAL A 164 -4.03 -4.07 12.89
C VAL A 164 -2.62 -3.68 12.44
N GLY A 165 -2.48 -3.10 11.26
CA GLY A 165 -1.20 -2.61 10.77
C GLY A 165 -1.29 -2.01 9.37
N MET A 166 -0.15 -1.52 8.93
CA MET A 166 0.09 -1.11 7.55
C MET A 166 1.17 -2.02 6.95
N PHE A 167 0.98 -2.36 5.70
CA PHE A 167 1.89 -3.21 4.95
C PHE A 167 2.70 -2.35 4.00
N THR A 168 4.02 -2.39 4.15
CA THR A 168 5.00 -1.78 3.28
C THR A 168 5.60 -2.86 2.39
N ASP A 169 5.52 -2.71 1.08
CA ASP A 169 5.89 -3.73 0.12
C ASP A 169 7.20 -3.37 -0.60
N GLU A 170 8.22 -4.20 -0.37
CA GLU A 170 9.52 -4.19 -1.06
C GLU A 170 10.06 -2.77 -1.34
N PRO A 171 10.22 -1.90 -0.33
CA PRO A 171 10.80 -0.57 -0.55
C PRO A 171 12.14 -0.73 -1.25
N SER A 172 12.30 -0.09 -2.42
CA SER A 172 13.41 -0.35 -3.34
C SER A 172 14.24 0.90 -3.57
N ILE A 173 15.56 0.68 -3.68
CA ILE A 173 16.54 1.71 -4.08
C ILE A 173 16.83 1.68 -5.59
N GLY A 174 15.94 1.09 -6.37
CA GLY A 174 16.09 0.88 -7.82
C GLY A 174 16.70 -0.48 -8.16
N TYR A 175 16.44 -0.94 -9.37
CA TYR A 175 16.98 -2.18 -9.94
C TYR A 175 17.88 -1.86 -11.12
#